data_56ad79619cfbcf6a461c9e2decd1f92f
#
_entry.id   56ad79619cfbcf6a461c9e2decd1f92f
#
_cell.length_a   1.000
_cell.length_b   1.000
_cell.length_c   1.000
_cell.angle_alpha   90.00
_cell.angle_beta   90.00
_cell.angle_gamma   90.00
#
_symmetry.space_group_name_H-M   'P 1'
#
loop_
_entity.id
_entity.type
_entity.pdbx_description
1 polymer ?
#
loop_
_entity_poly.entity_id
_entity_poly.type
_entity_poly.pdbx_seq_one_letter_code
_entity_poly.pdbx_strand_id
1 'polypeptide(L)'
;MNPHSKQKTARGLPRLTRALLLSAAAAVGLAACDQSPSAQSPSAGAPNAETAKAASTPPGGHPLEGTPMPEDYGEFLAKPEELVPVPVNEIVKSIRLNAIAMDLGKSVYDKNCAACHGADLKGSAAAHAPDLTDDDWRFSGDDLDSGGLTKFPSDVEWTVRYGVRSGNPYARGVEADMLAFDPQYRNEHDLGDYGTIKTVTPEEIDDLAEYVLQISGQQADPMKAARGKVLFLDNAKGNCFDCHTEEATGNPALGSTNLTRKDLYLFGSDKASIVESITKGRRAVMPAFGDTLKPEELKAVSVFVFSSAAKP
;
A
#
# COMPACT_ATOMS: atom_id res chain seq x y z
N MET A 1 -54.12 26.69 -37.10
CA MET A 1 -55.22 25.89 -36.57
C MET A 1 -54.58 24.95 -35.54
N ASN A 2 -54.59 25.32 -34.41
CA ASN A 2 -55.16 25.08 -33.07
C ASN A 2 -55.01 23.66 -32.51
N PRO A 3 -55.02 23.55 -31.25
CA PRO A 3 -54.00 23.16 -30.27
C PRO A 3 -54.49 21.97 -29.43
N HIS A 4 -53.62 21.36 -28.62
CA HIS A 4 -54.11 20.80 -27.37
C HIS A 4 -52.96 20.73 -26.34
N SER A 5 -53.07 21.64 -25.38
CA SER A 5 -52.48 21.59 -24.04
C SER A 5 -53.02 20.39 -23.25
N LYS A 6 -52.16 19.70 -22.52
CA LYS A 6 -52.59 19.01 -21.29
C LYS A 6 -51.53 19.21 -20.21
N GLN A 7 -51.87 20.12 -19.30
CA GLN A 7 -51.33 20.24 -17.96
C GLN A 7 -51.54 18.92 -17.21
N LYS A 8 -50.51 18.40 -16.55
CA LYS A 8 -50.64 17.41 -15.47
C LYS A 8 -50.12 18.02 -14.18
N THR A 9 -51.05 18.14 -13.29
CA THR A 9 -51.05 18.65 -11.93
C THR A 9 -49.99 17.93 -11.05
N ALA A 10 -49.28 18.75 -10.28
CA ALA A 10 -48.47 18.34 -9.15
C ALA A 10 -49.35 17.76 -8.04
N ARG A 11 -49.00 16.55 -7.59
CA ARG A 11 -49.49 15.99 -6.32
C ARG A 11 -48.40 16.12 -5.28
N GLY A 12 -48.70 16.88 -4.23
CA GLY A 12 -47.84 17.08 -3.07
C GLY A 12 -47.69 15.82 -2.24
N LEU A 13 -46.52 15.61 -1.73
CA LEU A 13 -46.17 14.59 -0.70
C LEU A 13 -46.29 15.25 0.69
N PRO A 14 -46.78 14.52 1.69
CA PRO A 14 -46.99 15.05 3.03
C PRO A 14 -45.72 15.16 3.84
N ARG A 15 -45.62 16.24 4.60
CA ARG A 15 -44.58 16.47 5.62
C ARG A 15 -44.76 15.47 6.76
N LEU A 16 -43.74 14.66 7.00
CA LEU A 16 -43.62 13.86 8.22
C LEU A 16 -42.93 14.68 9.32
N THR A 17 -43.72 14.87 10.37
CA THR A 17 -43.39 15.55 11.62
C THR A 17 -42.26 14.86 12.38
N ARG A 18 -41.28 15.66 12.83
CA ARG A 18 -40.27 15.30 13.83
C ARG A 18 -40.97 15.04 15.16
N ALA A 19 -40.81 13.84 15.69
CA ALA A 19 -41.03 13.55 17.10
C ALA A 19 -39.71 13.62 17.86
N LEU A 20 -39.62 14.60 18.77
CA LEU A 20 -38.60 14.62 19.85
C LEU A 20 -38.95 13.51 20.84
N LEU A 21 -37.98 12.66 21.16
CA LEU A 21 -37.99 11.85 22.36
C LEU A 21 -36.80 12.22 23.24
N LEU A 22 -37.11 12.98 24.30
CA LEU A 22 -36.28 13.07 25.51
C LEU A 22 -36.47 11.79 26.33
N SER A 23 -35.39 11.22 26.79
CA SER A 23 -35.34 10.30 27.96
C SER A 23 -33.92 10.31 28.48
N ALA A 24 -33.67 11.01 29.51
CA ALA A 24 -33.67 10.63 30.93
C ALA A 24 -32.40 9.87 31.32
N ALA A 25 -31.54 10.60 32.04
CA ALA A 25 -30.38 10.12 32.78
C ALA A 25 -30.84 9.22 33.94
N ALA A 26 -30.16 8.10 34.13
CA ALA A 26 -30.16 7.36 35.38
C ALA A 26 -28.72 7.09 35.79
N ALA A 27 -28.31 7.75 36.85
CA ALA A 27 -27.10 7.47 37.59
C ALA A 27 -27.43 6.46 38.67
N VAL A 28 -26.69 5.37 38.73
CA VAL A 28 -26.51 4.43 39.88
C VAL A 28 -25.18 3.76 39.59
N GLY A 29 -24.17 3.68 40.41
CA GLY A 29 -23.99 3.63 41.80
C GLY A 29 -22.62 2.97 41.96
N LEU A 30 -21.72 3.58 42.71
CA LEU A 30 -20.44 3.01 43.13
C LEU A 30 -20.70 1.75 43.98
N ALA A 31 -20.00 0.64 43.68
CA ALA A 31 -19.70 -0.37 44.69
C ALA A 31 -18.23 -0.77 44.53
N ALA A 32 -17.50 -0.59 45.58
CA ALA A 32 -16.12 -0.97 45.79
C ALA A 32 -16.03 -2.43 46.24
N CYS A 33 -14.78 -2.94 46.20
CA CYS A 33 -14.26 -4.17 46.81
C CYS A 33 -14.48 -5.46 46.00
N ASP A 34 -13.41 -6.11 45.49
CA ASP A 34 -12.75 -7.06 46.38
C ASP A 34 -11.34 -7.44 45.87
N GLN A 35 -10.48 -7.70 46.83
CA GLN A 35 -9.08 -8.07 46.65
C GLN A 35 -9.01 -9.58 46.31
N SER A 36 -8.32 -9.97 45.30
CA SER A 36 -7.89 -11.33 45.05
C SER A 36 -6.38 -11.48 45.25
N PRO A 37 -5.92 -12.54 45.89
CA PRO A 37 -4.59 -12.66 46.41
C PRO A 37 -3.53 -12.92 45.34
N SER A 38 -2.38 -12.31 45.52
CA SER A 38 -1.14 -12.53 44.77
C SER A 38 -0.67 -13.96 44.90
N ALA A 39 -0.67 -14.70 43.77
CA ALA A 39 0.07 -15.96 43.68
C ALA A 39 1.56 -15.65 43.46
N GLN A 40 2.35 -15.89 44.48
CA GLN A 40 3.81 -15.85 44.44
C GLN A 40 4.28 -17.06 43.61
N SER A 41 4.93 -16.82 42.47
CA SER A 41 5.73 -17.80 41.77
C SER A 41 7.08 -17.97 42.44
N PRO A 42 7.60 -19.17 42.63
CA PRO A 42 8.90 -19.40 43.25
C PRO A 42 10.02 -18.93 42.32
N SER A 43 10.90 -18.11 42.88
CA SER A 43 12.17 -17.70 42.26
C SER A 43 13.10 -18.90 42.12
N ALA A 44 13.26 -19.36 40.86
CA ALA A 44 14.38 -20.24 40.54
C ALA A 44 15.66 -19.37 40.47
N GLY A 45 16.62 -19.71 41.31
CA GLY A 45 17.89 -19.02 41.45
C GLY A 45 18.68 -19.00 40.15
N ALA A 46 19.21 -17.83 39.82
CA ALA A 46 20.22 -17.67 38.80
C ALA A 46 21.51 -18.41 39.18
N PRO A 47 22.14 -19.18 38.30
CA PRO A 47 23.46 -19.75 38.56
C PRO A 47 24.53 -18.64 38.47
N ASN A 48 25.44 -18.66 39.42
CA ASN A 48 26.60 -17.77 39.58
C ASN A 48 27.42 -17.67 38.27
N ALA A 49 27.73 -16.45 37.91
CA ALA A 49 28.61 -16.09 36.80
C ALA A 49 30.09 -16.20 37.21
N GLU A 50 30.55 -17.40 37.51
CA GLU A 50 31.97 -17.55 37.88
C GLU A 50 32.52 -18.96 37.55
N THR A 51 32.36 -19.41 36.31
CA THR A 51 33.14 -20.50 35.69
C THR A 51 32.88 -20.62 34.17
N ALA A 52 32.97 -19.53 33.43
CA ALA A 52 33.12 -19.61 31.98
C ALA A 52 34.57 -19.27 31.62
N LYS A 53 35.45 -20.16 32.00
CA LYS A 53 36.84 -20.17 31.50
C LYS A 53 36.82 -20.66 30.07
N ALA A 54 37.27 -19.77 29.17
CA ALA A 54 37.74 -19.97 27.81
C ALA A 54 37.44 -21.36 27.17
N ALA A 55 36.37 -21.43 26.42
CA ALA A 55 36.26 -22.40 25.35
C ALA A 55 37.03 -21.82 24.15
N SER A 56 38.15 -22.47 23.81
CA SER A 56 38.93 -22.20 22.62
C SER A 56 38.07 -22.24 21.38
N THR A 57 38.24 -21.25 20.49
CA THR A 57 37.74 -21.20 19.13
C THR A 57 37.91 -22.57 18.48
N PRO A 58 36.85 -23.22 17.95
CA PRO A 58 37.01 -24.43 17.19
C PRO A 58 37.80 -24.10 15.91
N PRO A 59 38.72 -24.98 15.46
CA PRO A 59 39.46 -24.78 14.22
C PRO A 59 38.46 -24.68 13.06
N GLY A 60 38.61 -23.66 12.22
CA GLY A 60 37.74 -23.36 11.07
C GLY A 60 37.75 -24.54 10.11
N GLY A 61 36.59 -25.13 9.99
CA GLY A 61 36.17 -26.10 9.00
C GLY A 61 34.72 -26.40 9.26
N HIS A 62 33.89 -26.22 8.26
CA HIS A 62 32.47 -26.57 8.35
C HIS A 62 32.40 -28.08 8.59
N PRO A 63 31.66 -28.61 9.58
CA PRO A 63 31.66 -30.05 9.92
C PRO A 63 31.26 -31.00 8.79
N LEU A 64 30.86 -30.48 7.64
CA LEU A 64 30.37 -31.23 6.48
C LEU A 64 31.29 -31.14 5.25
N GLU A 65 32.47 -30.46 5.34
CA GLU A 65 33.44 -30.50 4.24
C GLU A 65 34.06 -31.89 4.15
N GLY A 66 33.75 -32.61 3.06
CA GLY A 66 34.27 -33.93 2.76
C GLY A 66 33.40 -35.12 3.15
N THR A 67 32.23 -34.90 3.75
CA THR A 67 31.26 -35.98 3.96
C THR A 67 30.44 -36.17 2.69
N PRO A 68 30.45 -37.38 2.05
CA PRO A 68 29.56 -37.62 0.90
C PRO A 68 28.10 -37.42 1.35
N MET A 69 27.38 -36.59 0.64
CA MET A 69 25.97 -36.40 0.89
C MET A 69 25.23 -37.72 0.68
N PRO A 70 24.32 -38.13 1.58
CA PRO A 70 23.51 -39.33 1.38
C PRO A 70 22.82 -39.28 0.01
N GLU A 71 22.70 -40.41 -0.68
CA GLU A 71 22.04 -40.49 -2.00
C GLU A 71 20.56 -40.04 -1.98
N ASP A 72 19.94 -40.08 -0.80
CA ASP A 72 18.56 -39.63 -0.53
C ASP A 72 18.48 -38.16 -0.11
N TYR A 73 19.58 -37.41 -0.05
CA TYR A 73 19.55 -35.99 0.32
C TYR A 73 18.69 -35.15 -0.66
N GLY A 74 18.62 -35.59 -1.93
CA GLY A 74 17.72 -35.01 -2.92
C GLY A 74 16.23 -35.14 -2.58
N GLU A 75 15.85 -36.12 -1.76
CA GLU A 75 14.48 -36.34 -1.31
C GLU A 75 14.10 -35.41 -0.13
N PHE A 76 15.10 -34.88 0.59
CA PHE A 76 14.93 -33.84 1.62
C PHE A 76 14.89 -32.42 1.05
N LEU A 77 15.25 -32.24 -0.24
CA LEU A 77 15.09 -30.97 -0.90
C LEU A 77 13.58 -30.75 -1.11
N ALA A 78 13.04 -29.82 -0.37
CA ALA A 78 11.64 -29.47 -0.51
C ALA A 78 11.35 -29.01 -1.96
N LYS A 79 10.27 -29.52 -2.51
CA LYS A 79 9.86 -29.24 -3.89
C LYS A 79 9.03 -27.96 -3.96
N PRO A 80 9.14 -27.18 -5.04
CA PRO A 80 8.34 -25.96 -5.21
C PRO A 80 6.84 -26.16 -5.00
N GLU A 81 6.31 -27.30 -5.39
CA GLU A 81 4.87 -27.64 -5.27
C GLU A 81 4.39 -27.66 -3.80
N GLU A 82 5.29 -27.83 -2.85
CA GLU A 82 4.97 -27.76 -1.43
C GLU A 82 4.54 -26.36 -0.97
N LEU A 83 4.89 -25.32 -1.72
CA LEU A 83 4.44 -23.96 -1.45
C LEU A 83 2.94 -23.78 -1.72
N VAL A 84 2.35 -24.56 -2.64
CA VAL A 84 0.99 -24.35 -3.12
C VAL A 84 -0.06 -24.40 -2.01
N PRO A 85 -0.11 -25.40 -1.13
CA PRO A 85 -1.11 -25.48 -0.07
C PRO A 85 -0.86 -24.53 1.11
N VAL A 86 0.31 -23.89 1.20
CA VAL A 86 0.72 -23.09 2.36
C VAL A 86 0.46 -21.61 2.11
N PRO A 87 -0.21 -20.88 3.04
CA PRO A 87 -0.33 -19.44 2.95
C PRO A 87 1.04 -18.75 2.95
N VAL A 88 1.21 -17.69 2.15
CA VAL A 88 2.51 -16.98 2.03
C VAL A 88 3.00 -16.44 3.38
N ASN A 89 2.08 -16.02 4.26
CA ASN A 89 2.41 -15.56 5.61
C ASN A 89 3.04 -16.66 6.49
N GLU A 90 2.73 -17.93 6.22
CA GLU A 90 3.33 -19.08 6.91
C GLU A 90 4.62 -19.55 6.21
N ILE A 91 4.71 -19.41 4.89
CA ILE A 91 5.94 -19.69 4.14
C ILE A 91 7.08 -18.83 4.66
N VAL A 92 6.83 -17.51 4.86
CA VAL A 92 7.84 -16.56 5.35
C VAL A 92 8.40 -16.97 6.73
N LYS A 93 7.59 -17.59 7.59
CA LYS A 93 7.98 -18.03 8.94
C LYS A 93 8.75 -19.38 8.94
N SER A 94 8.60 -20.18 7.90
CA SER A 94 9.22 -21.50 7.79
C SER A 94 10.60 -21.39 7.18
N ILE A 95 11.66 -21.72 7.91
CA ILE A 95 13.05 -21.70 7.39
C ILE A 95 13.17 -22.49 6.08
N ARG A 96 12.61 -23.69 6.03
CA ARG A 96 12.69 -24.57 4.86
C ARG A 96 11.90 -24.05 3.67
N LEU A 97 10.61 -23.71 3.86
CA LEU A 97 9.76 -23.24 2.77
C LEU A 97 10.20 -21.86 2.27
N ASN A 98 10.65 -21.00 3.18
CA ASN A 98 11.20 -19.69 2.82
C ASN A 98 12.43 -19.83 1.92
N ALA A 99 13.37 -20.73 2.23
CA ALA A 99 14.55 -20.95 1.40
C ALA A 99 14.18 -21.35 -0.04
N ILE A 100 13.20 -22.25 -0.22
CA ILE A 100 12.71 -22.64 -1.55
C ILE A 100 12.05 -21.44 -2.25
N ALA A 101 11.21 -20.72 -1.51
CA ALA A 101 10.50 -19.58 -2.06
C ALA A 101 11.45 -18.46 -2.48
N MET A 102 12.54 -18.24 -1.73
CA MET A 102 13.57 -17.25 -2.08
C MET A 102 14.32 -17.61 -3.35
N ASP A 103 14.73 -18.87 -3.52
CA ASP A 103 15.46 -19.33 -4.69
C ASP A 103 14.59 -19.30 -5.95
N LEU A 104 13.43 -19.96 -5.92
CA LEU A 104 12.49 -19.94 -7.02
C LEU A 104 11.98 -18.52 -7.31
N GLY A 105 11.62 -17.77 -6.26
CA GLY A 105 11.09 -16.42 -6.35
C GLY A 105 12.07 -15.46 -7.02
N LYS A 106 13.36 -15.56 -6.71
CA LYS A 106 14.39 -14.77 -7.40
C LYS A 106 14.41 -15.07 -8.90
N SER A 107 14.39 -16.36 -9.28
CA SER A 107 14.37 -16.75 -10.69
C SER A 107 13.14 -16.23 -11.43
N VAL A 108 11.96 -16.29 -10.78
CA VAL A 108 10.70 -15.76 -11.34
C VAL A 108 10.76 -14.24 -11.45
N TYR A 109 11.30 -13.57 -10.44
CA TYR A 109 11.48 -12.10 -10.43
C TYR A 109 12.39 -11.63 -11.57
N ASP A 110 13.55 -12.23 -11.70
CA ASP A 110 14.53 -11.87 -12.75
C ASP A 110 13.92 -11.98 -14.15
N LYS A 111 13.05 -12.98 -14.35
CA LYS A 111 12.41 -13.23 -15.64
C LYS A 111 11.21 -12.32 -15.95
N ASN A 112 10.41 -12.01 -14.95
CA ASN A 112 9.09 -11.39 -15.17
C ASN A 112 8.94 -9.98 -14.59
N CYS A 113 9.74 -9.61 -13.60
CA CYS A 113 9.55 -8.40 -12.81
C CYS A 113 10.69 -7.39 -12.95
N ALA A 114 11.93 -7.87 -13.09
CA ALA A 114 13.13 -7.05 -13.10
C ALA A 114 13.18 -6.02 -14.23
N ALA A 115 12.51 -6.28 -15.36
CA ALA A 115 12.45 -5.35 -16.48
C ALA A 115 11.80 -3.99 -16.10
N CYS A 116 10.83 -4.01 -15.17
CA CYS A 116 10.18 -2.80 -14.67
C CYS A 116 10.72 -2.38 -13.31
N HIS A 117 10.93 -3.33 -12.38
CA HIS A 117 11.29 -3.02 -10.99
C HIS A 117 12.81 -3.02 -10.73
N GLY A 118 13.65 -3.19 -11.77
CA GLY A 118 15.10 -3.28 -11.63
C GLY A 118 15.56 -4.64 -11.09
N ALA A 119 16.76 -5.06 -11.46
CA ALA A 119 17.35 -6.30 -10.93
C ALA A 119 17.68 -6.20 -9.44
N ASP A 120 17.80 -4.99 -8.93
CA ASP A 120 18.07 -4.62 -7.53
C ASP A 120 16.80 -4.26 -6.74
N LEU A 121 15.62 -4.43 -7.31
CA LEU A 121 14.30 -4.08 -6.77
C LEU A 121 14.10 -2.57 -6.53
N LYS A 122 14.97 -1.71 -7.03
CA LYS A 122 14.94 -0.25 -6.78
C LYS A 122 13.95 0.51 -7.65
N GLY A 123 13.19 -0.20 -8.47
CA GLY A 123 12.24 0.44 -9.37
C GLY A 123 12.88 1.04 -10.60
N SER A 124 12.07 1.72 -11.38
CA SER A 124 12.49 2.41 -12.60
C SER A 124 11.59 3.61 -12.87
N ALA A 125 12.16 4.81 -12.91
CA ALA A 125 11.44 6.02 -13.31
C ALA A 125 10.89 5.91 -14.75
N ALA A 126 11.64 5.27 -15.66
CA ALA A 126 11.19 5.07 -17.04
C ALA A 126 10.01 4.13 -17.18
N ALA A 127 9.89 3.14 -16.29
CA ALA A 127 8.78 2.20 -16.23
C ALA A 127 7.67 2.66 -15.25
N HIS A 128 7.87 3.76 -14.54
CA HIS A 128 7.01 4.24 -13.45
C HIS A 128 6.74 3.14 -12.41
N ALA A 129 7.74 2.30 -12.17
CA ALA A 129 7.69 1.20 -11.23
C ALA A 129 8.37 1.60 -9.91
N PRO A 130 7.73 1.34 -8.75
CA PRO A 130 8.26 1.75 -7.45
C PRO A 130 9.48 0.94 -7.03
N ASP A 131 10.29 1.51 -6.12
CA ASP A 131 11.24 0.80 -5.29
C ASP A 131 10.49 -0.22 -4.41
N LEU A 132 10.85 -1.48 -4.49
CA LEU A 132 10.23 -2.55 -3.70
C LEU A 132 10.98 -2.82 -2.38
N THR A 133 12.04 -2.05 -2.10
CA THR A 133 12.87 -2.21 -0.90
C THR A 133 12.72 -1.08 0.10
N ASP A 134 11.92 -0.06 -0.24
CA ASP A 134 11.66 1.08 0.64
C ASP A 134 10.61 0.74 1.73
N ASP A 135 10.24 1.73 2.50
CA ASP A 135 9.25 1.66 3.58
C ASP A 135 7.84 2.12 3.15
N ASP A 136 7.68 2.59 1.90
CA ASP A 136 6.39 3.05 1.36
C ASP A 136 5.68 1.92 0.61
N TRP A 137 4.76 1.25 1.30
CA TRP A 137 3.97 0.19 0.71
C TRP A 137 2.56 0.67 0.36
N ARG A 138 2.41 1.09 -0.89
CA ARG A 138 1.10 1.41 -1.44
C ARG A 138 0.24 0.16 -1.50
N PHE A 139 -1.04 0.31 -1.23
CA PHE A 139 -1.98 -0.80 -1.19
C PHE A 139 -1.68 -1.84 -0.09
N SER A 140 -1.06 -1.42 1.00
CA SER A 140 -0.88 -2.26 2.18
C SER A 140 -2.06 -2.11 3.14
N GLY A 141 -2.50 -3.25 3.69
CA GLY A 141 -3.48 -3.30 4.76
C GLY A 141 -4.91 -3.00 4.32
N ASP A 142 -5.67 -4.05 4.00
CA ASP A 142 -7.13 -3.95 3.91
C ASP A 142 -7.78 -3.80 5.30
N ASP A 143 -6.97 -3.84 6.37
CA ASP A 143 -7.41 -3.67 7.74
C ASP A 143 -7.36 -2.19 8.12
N LEU A 144 -8.48 -1.50 7.91
CA LEU A 144 -8.69 -0.12 8.32
C LEU A 144 -8.55 0.07 9.84
N ASP A 145 -8.73 -0.99 10.62
CA ASP A 145 -8.61 -0.96 12.07
C ASP A 145 -7.14 -0.90 12.55
N SER A 146 -6.19 -1.37 11.73
CA SER A 146 -4.75 -1.30 12.03
C SER A 146 -4.07 0.00 11.55
N GLY A 147 -4.83 0.94 10.99
CA GLY A 147 -4.28 2.19 10.46
C GLY A 147 -3.51 2.03 9.15
N GLY A 148 -3.69 0.92 8.43
CA GLY A 148 -3.17 0.73 7.07
C GLY A 148 -1.67 0.55 6.94
N LEU A 149 -0.93 0.38 8.06
CA LEU A 149 0.53 0.34 8.06
C LEU A 149 1.13 -1.07 8.16
N THR A 150 0.30 -2.10 8.25
CA THR A 150 0.79 -3.47 8.41
C THR A 150 1.09 -4.09 7.05
N LYS A 151 2.34 -4.38 6.80
CA LYS A 151 2.84 -5.05 5.58
C LYS A 151 2.67 -6.55 5.74
N PHE A 152 1.91 -7.18 4.86
CA PHE A 152 1.73 -8.62 4.86
C PHE A 152 2.24 -9.27 3.56
N PRO A 153 2.87 -10.43 3.61
CA PRO A 153 3.21 -11.20 2.41
C PRO A 153 2.01 -11.44 1.50
N SER A 154 0.81 -11.59 2.08
CA SER A 154 -0.45 -11.74 1.35
C SER A 154 -0.83 -10.52 0.51
N ASP A 155 -0.46 -9.30 0.92
CA ASP A 155 -0.68 -8.09 0.10
C ASP A 155 0.15 -8.12 -1.18
N VAL A 156 1.40 -8.60 -1.07
CA VAL A 156 2.26 -8.80 -2.24
C VAL A 156 1.68 -9.89 -3.14
N GLU A 157 1.23 -11.03 -2.58
CA GLU A 157 0.60 -12.11 -3.35
C GLU A 157 -0.62 -11.59 -4.10
N TRP A 158 -1.49 -10.81 -3.44
CA TRP A 158 -2.66 -10.21 -4.07
C TRP A 158 -2.28 -9.29 -5.23
N THR A 159 -1.31 -8.40 -4.99
CA THR A 159 -0.84 -7.44 -5.99
C THR A 159 -0.19 -8.14 -7.19
N VAL A 160 0.63 -9.16 -6.97
CA VAL A 160 1.21 -9.95 -8.07
C VAL A 160 0.12 -10.70 -8.84
N ARG A 161 -0.84 -11.30 -8.14
CA ARG A 161 -1.91 -12.09 -8.74
C ARG A 161 -2.82 -11.25 -9.63
N TYR A 162 -3.27 -10.11 -9.13
CA TYR A 162 -4.32 -9.32 -9.79
C TYR A 162 -3.81 -8.03 -10.45
N GLY A 163 -2.57 -7.63 -10.16
CA GLY A 163 -1.96 -6.41 -10.68
C GLY A 163 -2.46 -5.14 -10.02
N VAL A 164 -2.00 -4.02 -10.56
CA VAL A 164 -2.46 -2.67 -10.23
C VAL A 164 -3.05 -2.06 -11.48
N ARG A 165 -4.28 -1.65 -11.45
CA ARG A 165 -5.01 -1.08 -12.62
C ARG A 165 -4.88 -1.94 -13.88
N SER A 166 -4.78 -3.25 -13.71
CA SER A 166 -4.50 -4.22 -14.77
C SER A 166 -5.71 -4.53 -15.68
N GLY A 167 -6.89 -4.03 -15.33
CA GLY A 167 -8.15 -4.43 -15.93
C GLY A 167 -8.78 -5.67 -15.27
N ASN A 168 -8.10 -6.33 -14.34
CA ASN A 168 -8.68 -7.39 -13.54
C ASN A 168 -9.64 -6.79 -12.50
N PRO A 169 -10.83 -7.36 -12.26
CA PRO A 169 -11.81 -6.81 -11.30
C PRO A 169 -11.31 -6.80 -9.85
N TYR A 170 -10.28 -7.57 -9.53
CA TYR A 170 -9.64 -7.63 -8.22
C TYR A 170 -8.31 -6.87 -8.18
N ALA A 171 -7.95 -6.14 -9.22
CA ALA A 171 -6.72 -5.36 -9.27
C ALA A 171 -6.73 -4.26 -8.18
N ARG A 172 -5.55 -3.91 -7.69
CA ARG A 172 -5.39 -2.76 -6.81
C ARG A 172 -5.63 -1.46 -7.59
N GLY A 173 -6.20 -0.44 -6.93
CA GLY A 173 -6.36 0.89 -7.47
C GLY A 173 -7.28 1.00 -8.70
N VAL A 174 -8.29 0.13 -8.83
CA VAL A 174 -9.23 0.12 -9.97
C VAL A 174 -9.97 1.46 -10.09
N GLU A 175 -10.31 2.09 -8.97
CA GLU A 175 -11.10 3.32 -8.89
C GLU A 175 -10.27 4.54 -8.43
N ALA A 176 -8.94 4.42 -8.40
CA ALA A 176 -8.05 5.40 -7.78
C ALA A 176 -6.94 5.88 -8.72
N ASP A 177 -7.30 6.30 -9.93
CA ASP A 177 -6.38 7.03 -10.79
C ASP A 177 -6.24 8.48 -10.33
N MET A 178 -5.06 9.06 -10.49
CA MET A 178 -4.92 10.49 -10.36
C MET A 178 -5.57 11.17 -11.58
N LEU A 179 -6.61 11.93 -11.32
CA LEU A 179 -7.44 12.54 -12.36
C LEU A 179 -6.72 13.68 -13.07
N ALA A 180 -7.04 13.89 -14.35
CA ALA A 180 -6.60 15.06 -15.10
C ALA A 180 -7.44 16.30 -14.71
N PHE A 181 -6.78 17.37 -14.23
CA PHE A 181 -7.46 18.60 -13.91
C PHE A 181 -7.67 19.51 -15.13
N ASP A 182 -6.91 19.32 -16.20
CA ASP A 182 -7.18 19.94 -17.49
C ASP A 182 -8.18 19.09 -18.28
N PRO A 183 -9.35 19.63 -18.65
CA PRO A 183 -10.41 18.87 -19.33
C PRO A 183 -9.98 18.20 -20.64
N GLN A 184 -8.96 18.74 -21.34
CA GLN A 184 -8.49 18.18 -22.60
C GLN A 184 -7.81 16.80 -22.46
N TYR A 185 -7.33 16.46 -21.25
CA TYR A 185 -6.67 15.19 -20.95
C TYR A 185 -7.59 14.21 -20.22
N ARG A 186 -8.83 14.60 -19.92
CA ARG A 186 -9.81 13.70 -19.29
C ARG A 186 -10.23 12.63 -20.28
N ASN A 187 -10.27 11.41 -19.80
CA ASN A 187 -10.79 10.27 -20.56
C ASN A 187 -12.08 9.74 -19.92
N GLU A 188 -12.72 8.78 -20.55
CA GLU A 188 -13.98 8.21 -20.06
C GLU A 188 -13.85 7.52 -18.70
N HIS A 189 -12.64 7.12 -18.31
CA HIS A 189 -12.37 6.53 -16.99
C HIS A 189 -12.29 7.58 -15.88
N ASP A 190 -11.99 8.86 -16.24
CA ASP A 190 -11.93 9.96 -15.28
C ASP A 190 -13.31 10.49 -14.87
N LEU A 191 -14.37 9.96 -15.49
CA LEU A 191 -15.75 10.40 -15.30
C LEU A 191 -16.55 9.49 -14.36
N GLY A 192 -15.88 8.58 -13.61
CA GLY A 192 -16.52 7.78 -12.59
C GLY A 192 -17.32 8.63 -11.57
N ASP A 193 -17.94 7.98 -10.62
CA ASP A 193 -18.87 8.59 -9.62
C ASP A 193 -18.30 9.72 -8.74
N TYR A 194 -17.09 10.19 -9.01
CA TYR A 194 -16.45 11.31 -8.29
C TYR A 194 -17.08 12.69 -8.56
N GLY A 195 -18.25 12.72 -9.17
CA GLY A 195 -18.96 13.97 -9.46
C GLY A 195 -18.25 14.81 -10.52
N THR A 196 -18.62 16.08 -10.60
CA THR A 196 -18.00 17.02 -11.53
C THR A 196 -16.59 17.38 -11.02
N ILE A 197 -15.55 16.75 -11.58
CA ILE A 197 -14.18 17.20 -11.38
C ILE A 197 -14.09 18.64 -11.85
N LYS A 198 -13.75 19.53 -10.94
CA LYS A 198 -13.69 20.94 -11.27
C LYS A 198 -12.40 21.27 -11.97
N THR A 199 -12.50 22.08 -12.99
CA THR A 199 -11.36 22.62 -13.72
C THR A 199 -10.60 23.59 -12.82
N VAL A 200 -9.29 23.42 -12.74
CA VAL A 200 -8.37 24.40 -12.18
C VAL A 200 -7.65 25.11 -13.33
N THR A 201 -7.39 26.40 -13.16
CA THR A 201 -6.71 27.19 -14.21
C THR A 201 -5.21 26.84 -14.24
N PRO A 202 -4.49 27.17 -15.32
CA PRO A 202 -3.02 26.99 -15.35
C PRO A 202 -2.29 27.70 -14.20
N GLU A 203 -2.79 28.87 -13.76
CA GLU A 203 -2.22 29.60 -12.62
C GLU A 203 -2.49 28.86 -11.31
N GLU A 204 -3.69 28.28 -11.14
CA GLU A 204 -4.03 27.46 -9.99
C GLU A 204 -3.21 26.15 -9.96
N ILE A 205 -2.92 25.57 -11.12
CA ILE A 205 -2.02 24.40 -11.22
C ILE A 205 -0.60 24.77 -10.80
N ASP A 206 -0.11 25.95 -11.20
CA ASP A 206 1.20 26.45 -10.81
C ASP A 206 1.27 26.70 -9.28
N ASP A 207 0.23 27.27 -8.69
CA ASP A 207 0.11 27.44 -7.24
C ASP A 207 0.09 26.11 -6.48
N LEU A 208 -0.66 25.11 -6.98
CA LEU A 208 -0.68 23.75 -6.43
C LEU A 208 0.70 23.08 -6.51
N ALA A 209 1.40 23.24 -7.62
CA ALA A 209 2.74 22.68 -7.80
C ALA A 209 3.74 23.28 -6.81
N GLU A 210 3.65 24.59 -6.55
CA GLU A 210 4.50 25.25 -5.54
C GLU A 210 4.18 24.75 -4.11
N TYR A 211 2.91 24.47 -3.80
CA TYR A 211 2.55 23.86 -2.53
C TYR A 211 3.17 22.45 -2.39
N VAL A 212 3.07 21.63 -3.43
CA VAL A 212 3.65 20.27 -3.43
C VAL A 212 5.17 20.32 -3.30
N LEU A 213 5.86 21.26 -4.00
CA LEU A 213 7.30 21.50 -3.81
C LEU A 213 7.62 21.85 -2.35
N GLN A 214 6.86 22.76 -1.75
CA GLN A 214 7.09 23.21 -0.37
C GLN A 214 6.97 22.05 0.62
N ILE A 215 5.88 21.26 0.57
CA ILE A 215 5.65 20.17 1.52
C ILE A 215 6.61 19.00 1.34
N SER A 216 7.18 18.83 0.15
CA SER A 216 8.21 17.83 -0.14
C SER A 216 9.63 18.30 0.18
N GLY A 217 9.77 19.45 0.85
CA GLY A 217 11.05 20.02 1.29
C GLY A 217 11.89 20.60 0.15
N GLN A 218 11.27 20.96 -0.97
CA GLN A 218 11.93 21.59 -2.11
C GLN A 218 11.76 23.11 -2.07
N GLN A 219 12.58 23.81 -2.85
CA GLN A 219 12.46 25.26 -2.99
C GLN A 219 11.15 25.61 -3.70
N ALA A 220 10.37 26.53 -3.12
CA ALA A 220 9.07 26.93 -3.63
C ALA A 220 8.85 28.44 -3.43
N ASP A 221 7.98 29.04 -4.24
CA ASP A 221 7.46 30.39 -4.02
C ASP A 221 6.45 30.34 -2.86
N PRO A 222 6.72 31.00 -1.71
CA PRO A 222 5.87 30.87 -0.53
C PRO A 222 4.48 31.48 -0.70
N MET A 223 4.34 32.49 -1.57
CA MET A 223 3.04 33.13 -1.82
C MET A 223 2.15 32.24 -2.70
N LYS A 224 2.73 31.61 -3.70
CA LYS A 224 2.05 30.62 -4.54
C LYS A 224 1.70 29.37 -3.74
N ALA A 225 2.66 28.84 -2.97
CA ALA A 225 2.42 27.69 -2.11
C ALA A 225 1.29 27.92 -1.11
N ALA A 226 1.17 29.11 -0.53
CA ALA A 226 0.06 29.45 0.36
C ALA A 226 -1.30 29.41 -0.36
N ARG A 227 -1.41 29.89 -1.60
CA ARG A 227 -2.62 29.77 -2.40
C ARG A 227 -2.88 28.33 -2.82
N GLY A 228 -1.82 27.61 -3.22
CA GLY A 228 -1.89 26.19 -3.57
C GLY A 228 -2.41 25.31 -2.42
N LYS A 229 -2.01 25.60 -1.17
CA LYS A 229 -2.55 24.94 0.01
C LYS A 229 -4.07 25.11 0.13
N VAL A 230 -4.58 26.30 -0.11
CA VAL A 230 -6.03 26.56 -0.08
C VAL A 230 -6.75 25.73 -1.16
N LEU A 231 -6.19 25.69 -2.37
CA LEU A 231 -6.75 24.90 -3.48
C LEU A 231 -6.68 23.39 -3.19
N PHE A 232 -5.61 22.92 -2.58
CA PHE A 232 -5.41 21.51 -2.22
C PHE A 232 -6.51 21.01 -1.27
N LEU A 233 -6.94 21.86 -0.32
CA LEU A 233 -7.96 21.57 0.70
C LEU A 233 -9.38 21.97 0.29
N ASP A 234 -9.57 22.55 -0.89
CA ASP A 234 -10.88 23.03 -1.34
C ASP A 234 -11.67 21.95 -2.08
N ASN A 235 -12.71 21.40 -1.44
CA ASN A 235 -13.65 20.44 -2.02
C ASN A 235 -14.29 20.92 -3.33
N ALA A 236 -14.40 22.25 -3.49
CA ALA A 236 -15.05 22.84 -4.64
C ALA A 236 -14.10 23.01 -5.83
N LYS A 237 -12.82 22.83 -5.65
CA LYS A 237 -11.77 23.10 -6.65
C LYS A 237 -10.81 21.91 -6.80
N GLY A 238 -9.69 21.92 -6.07
CA GLY A 238 -8.65 20.91 -6.18
C GLY A 238 -9.06 19.56 -5.62
N ASN A 239 -9.66 19.55 -4.44
CA ASN A 239 -10.05 18.35 -3.71
C ASN A 239 -8.95 17.29 -3.62
N CYS A 240 -7.68 17.73 -3.58
CA CYS A 240 -6.52 16.84 -3.63
C CYS A 240 -6.42 15.99 -2.35
N PHE A 241 -6.83 16.59 -1.22
CA PHE A 241 -6.77 15.96 0.10
C PHE A 241 -7.65 14.71 0.22
N ASP A 242 -8.68 14.56 -0.59
CA ASP A 242 -9.58 13.41 -0.58
C ASP A 242 -8.81 12.11 -0.88
N CYS A 243 -7.86 12.19 -1.80
CA CYS A 243 -6.96 11.07 -2.10
C CYS A 243 -5.63 11.16 -1.32
N HIS A 244 -5.05 12.36 -1.18
CA HIS A 244 -3.71 12.53 -0.62
C HIS A 244 -3.69 12.82 0.89
N THR A 245 -4.85 12.91 1.55
CA THR A 245 -5.08 13.35 2.94
C THR A 245 -4.82 14.84 3.17
N GLU A 246 -5.32 15.40 4.27
CA GLU A 246 -5.10 16.82 4.59
C GLU A 246 -3.61 17.13 4.85
N GLU A 247 -2.88 16.15 5.39
CA GLU A 247 -1.44 16.21 5.65
C GLU A 247 -0.60 15.88 4.42
N ALA A 248 -1.24 15.54 3.30
CA ALA A 248 -0.60 15.14 2.05
C ALA A 248 0.29 13.89 2.16
N THR A 249 0.01 13.03 3.14
CA THR A 249 0.78 11.80 3.41
C THR A 249 0.37 10.61 2.55
N GLY A 250 -0.64 10.79 1.70
CA GLY A 250 -1.19 9.71 0.87
C GLY A 250 -2.16 8.80 1.62
N ASN A 251 -2.85 7.96 0.88
CA ASN A 251 -3.80 6.98 1.41
C ASN A 251 -3.44 5.59 0.85
N PRO A 252 -2.93 4.67 1.69
CA PRO A 252 -2.55 3.32 1.25
C PRO A 252 -3.70 2.52 0.63
N ALA A 253 -4.94 2.72 1.08
CA ALA A 253 -6.11 2.02 0.51
C ALA A 253 -6.38 2.42 -0.96
N LEU A 254 -6.06 3.67 -1.31
CA LEU A 254 -6.17 4.19 -2.68
C LEU A 254 -4.86 4.04 -3.47
N GLY A 255 -3.75 3.79 -2.81
CA GLY A 255 -2.41 3.77 -3.40
C GLY A 255 -1.95 5.15 -3.86
N SER A 256 -2.46 6.23 -3.24
CA SER A 256 -2.03 7.58 -3.52
C SER A 256 -0.68 7.89 -2.86
N THR A 257 0.16 8.62 -3.59
CA THR A 257 1.53 8.95 -3.16
C THR A 257 1.54 9.87 -1.94
N ASN A 258 2.43 9.59 -0.99
CA ASN A 258 2.82 10.55 0.04
C ASN A 258 3.57 11.72 -0.61
N LEU A 259 2.93 12.89 -0.66
CA LEU A 259 3.47 14.08 -1.32
C LEU A 259 4.51 14.82 -0.46
N THR A 260 4.72 14.43 0.78
CA THR A 260 5.78 15.00 1.61
C THR A 260 7.15 14.34 1.34
N ARG A 261 7.17 13.24 0.60
CA ARG A 261 8.36 12.44 0.27
C ARG A 261 8.60 12.40 -1.23
N LYS A 262 9.44 13.30 -1.73
CA LYS A 262 9.77 13.41 -3.18
C LYS A 262 10.47 12.17 -3.74
N ASP A 263 11.14 11.39 -2.90
CA ASP A 263 11.77 10.13 -3.24
C ASP A 263 10.77 9.05 -3.69
N LEU A 264 9.49 9.20 -3.34
CA LEU A 264 8.41 8.29 -3.72
C LEU A 264 7.70 8.67 -5.03
N TYR A 265 8.12 9.73 -5.71
CA TYR A 265 7.45 10.22 -6.90
C TYR A 265 7.85 9.43 -8.15
N LEU A 266 6.92 8.62 -8.68
CA LEU A 266 7.17 7.76 -9.85
C LEU A 266 7.28 8.53 -11.18
N PHE A 267 6.74 9.76 -11.23
CA PHE A 267 6.64 10.56 -12.45
C PHE A 267 7.51 11.81 -12.42
N GLY A 268 8.50 11.84 -11.53
CA GLY A 268 9.39 12.98 -11.31
C GLY A 268 8.88 13.95 -10.23
N SER A 269 9.82 14.56 -9.53
CA SER A 269 9.55 15.46 -8.39
C SER A 269 9.90 16.92 -8.65
N ASP A 270 10.41 17.26 -9.83
CA ASP A 270 10.61 18.62 -10.23
C ASP A 270 9.28 19.33 -10.56
N LYS A 271 9.29 20.66 -10.59
CA LYS A 271 8.10 21.48 -10.83
C LYS A 271 7.37 21.09 -12.11
N ALA A 272 8.10 20.88 -13.21
CA ALA A 272 7.49 20.58 -14.50
C ALA A 272 6.76 19.23 -14.46
N SER A 273 7.35 18.22 -13.83
CA SER A 273 6.77 16.90 -13.62
C SER A 273 5.52 16.95 -12.72
N ILE A 274 5.54 17.78 -11.67
CA ILE A 274 4.37 17.97 -10.78
C ILE A 274 3.25 18.68 -11.55
N VAL A 275 3.53 19.75 -12.27
CA VAL A 275 2.55 20.46 -13.12
C VAL A 275 1.94 19.50 -14.14
N GLU A 276 2.76 18.68 -14.81
CA GLU A 276 2.28 17.70 -15.76
C GLU A 276 1.39 16.66 -15.09
N SER A 277 1.74 16.22 -13.87
CA SER A 277 0.94 15.25 -13.11
C SER A 277 -0.45 15.79 -12.76
N ILE A 278 -0.53 17.05 -12.34
CA ILE A 278 -1.80 17.70 -12.03
C ILE A 278 -2.61 17.93 -13.32
N THR A 279 -1.95 18.39 -14.37
CA THR A 279 -2.59 18.72 -15.65
C THR A 279 -3.20 17.48 -16.30
N LYS A 280 -2.40 16.41 -16.46
CA LYS A 280 -2.75 15.23 -17.27
C LYS A 280 -3.27 14.05 -16.47
N GLY A 281 -3.18 14.12 -15.14
CA GLY A 281 -3.38 12.94 -14.30
C GLY A 281 -2.24 11.93 -14.41
N ARG A 282 -2.33 10.86 -13.64
CA ARG A 282 -1.32 9.77 -13.66
C ARG A 282 -1.98 8.42 -13.45
N ARG A 283 -1.55 7.47 -14.28
CA ARG A 283 -1.96 6.08 -14.22
C ARG A 283 -0.78 5.16 -14.48
N ALA A 284 -0.22 4.58 -13.43
CA ALA A 284 0.74 3.49 -13.57
C ALA A 284 0.01 2.15 -13.54
N VAL A 285 0.41 1.23 -14.40
CA VAL A 285 -0.22 -0.09 -14.54
C VAL A 285 0.80 -1.18 -14.25
N MET A 286 0.47 -2.10 -13.36
CA MET A 286 1.17 -3.36 -13.17
C MET A 286 0.29 -4.50 -13.72
N PRO A 287 0.77 -5.32 -14.65
CA PRO A 287 0.00 -6.46 -15.16
C PRO A 287 -0.36 -7.46 -14.06
N ALA A 288 -1.46 -8.19 -14.26
CA ALA A 288 -1.81 -9.34 -13.44
C ALA A 288 -1.00 -10.57 -13.89
N PHE A 289 -0.46 -11.31 -12.94
CA PHE A 289 0.34 -12.52 -13.21
C PHE A 289 -0.37 -13.82 -12.76
N GLY A 290 -1.58 -13.74 -12.24
CA GLY A 290 -2.32 -14.88 -11.70
C GLY A 290 -2.56 -16.01 -12.69
N ASP A 291 -2.73 -15.66 -13.99
CA ASP A 291 -2.99 -16.63 -15.08
C ASP A 291 -1.70 -17.00 -15.85
N THR A 292 -0.58 -16.32 -15.59
CA THR A 292 0.68 -16.53 -16.32
C THR A 292 1.73 -17.28 -15.53
N LEU A 293 1.75 -17.10 -14.20
CA LEU A 293 2.62 -17.82 -13.30
C LEU A 293 1.93 -19.06 -12.76
N LYS A 294 2.71 -20.13 -12.57
CA LYS A 294 2.24 -21.29 -11.82
C LYS A 294 1.96 -20.92 -10.35
N PRO A 295 1.09 -21.65 -9.67
CA PRO A 295 0.75 -21.33 -8.26
C PRO A 295 1.96 -21.24 -7.33
N GLU A 296 2.92 -22.16 -7.46
CA GLU A 296 4.17 -22.14 -6.70
C GLU A 296 5.07 -20.95 -7.05
N GLU A 297 5.15 -20.57 -8.33
CA GLU A 297 5.92 -19.43 -8.82
C GLU A 297 5.37 -18.12 -8.27
N LEU A 298 4.04 -17.98 -8.27
CA LEU A 298 3.35 -16.81 -7.76
C LEU A 298 3.61 -16.61 -6.26
N LYS A 299 3.49 -17.68 -5.48
CA LYS A 299 3.80 -17.65 -4.04
C LYS A 299 5.27 -17.36 -3.78
N ALA A 300 6.15 -18.00 -4.53
CA ALA A 300 7.58 -17.84 -4.39
C ALA A 300 8.05 -16.40 -4.66
N VAL A 301 7.60 -15.79 -5.76
CA VAL A 301 7.97 -14.41 -6.07
C VAL A 301 7.39 -13.42 -5.06
N SER A 302 6.20 -13.68 -4.52
CA SER A 302 5.58 -12.84 -3.48
C SER A 302 6.41 -12.87 -2.18
N VAL A 303 6.85 -14.06 -1.77
CA VAL A 303 7.74 -14.24 -0.62
C VAL A 303 9.09 -13.57 -0.87
N PHE A 304 9.66 -13.73 -2.07
CA PHE A 304 10.94 -13.12 -2.44
C PHE A 304 10.88 -11.59 -2.34
N VAL A 305 9.89 -10.96 -2.96
CA VAL A 305 9.71 -9.50 -2.89
C VAL A 305 9.51 -9.03 -1.46
N PHE A 306 8.61 -9.67 -0.72
CA PHE A 306 8.35 -9.31 0.68
C PHE A 306 9.60 -9.42 1.54
N SER A 307 10.33 -10.54 1.46
CA SER A 307 11.54 -10.79 2.26
C SER A 307 12.71 -9.90 1.85
N SER A 308 12.78 -9.48 0.58
CA SER A 308 13.81 -8.55 0.09
C SER A 308 13.56 -7.11 0.57
N ALA A 309 12.31 -6.74 0.81
CA ALA A 309 11.93 -5.44 1.35
C ALA A 309 12.03 -5.39 2.88
N ALA A 310 11.83 -6.51 3.56
CA ALA A 310 11.98 -6.60 5.00
C ALA A 310 13.46 -6.44 5.38
N LYS A 311 13.88 -5.21 5.62
CA LYS A 311 15.16 -4.97 6.30
C LYS A 311 15.02 -5.34 7.77
N PRO A 312 16.00 -6.02 8.33
CA PRO A 312 16.02 -6.35 9.76
C PRO A 312 16.04 -5.09 10.64
#